data_b80498602ed682fa59fc2622dcfe4707
#
_entry.id   b80498602ed682fa59fc2622dcfe4707
#
_cell.length_a   1.000
_cell.length_b   1.000
_cell.length_c   1.000
_cell.angle_alpha   90.00
_cell.angle_beta   90.00
_cell.angle_gamma   90.00
#
_symmetry.space_group_name_H-M   'P 1'
#
loop_
_entity.id
_entity.type
_entity.pdbx_description
1 polymer ?
#
loop_
_entity_poly.entity_id
_entity_poly.type
_entity_poly.pdbx_seq_one_letter_code
_entity_poly.pdbx_strand_id
1 'polypeptide(L)'
;KSKISLRKDILDRNGILISRNITAYHAAVKTSLVKDKKKFLVKVKLVLPELSTQKLRKDLNEEKYFYLKKRLSNDQKSKLWSLGEKGIIFEPFQARVYPHSDLYSHVVGQIDYDNYGISGVEKHYDYFLKDINNNKPLQLSLDTNVQFVIKTELENSLDVFKAKGGASLLMDADNGEIISLISL
;
A
#
# COMPACT_ATOMS: atom_id res chain seq x y z
N LYS A 1 3.66 -25.35 -0.08
CA LYS A 1 3.85 -23.93 0.26
C LYS A 1 4.05 -23.19 -1.06
N SER A 2 3.03 -22.47 -1.56
CA SER A 2 3.17 -21.58 -2.69
C SER A 2 4.20 -20.51 -2.30
N LYS A 3 5.33 -20.43 -3.03
CA LYS A 3 6.22 -19.27 -2.95
C LYS A 3 5.39 -18.07 -3.37
N ILE A 4 5.07 -17.19 -2.42
CA ILE A 4 4.46 -15.89 -2.75
C ILE A 4 5.52 -15.16 -3.56
N SER A 5 5.27 -15.03 -4.87
CA SER A 5 6.14 -14.25 -5.75
C SER A 5 6.08 -12.80 -5.28
N LEU A 6 7.20 -12.30 -4.77
CA LEU A 6 7.34 -10.88 -4.43
C LEU A 6 7.37 -10.09 -5.73
N ARG A 7 6.37 -9.24 -5.94
CA ARG A 7 6.34 -8.29 -7.04
C ARG A 7 7.54 -7.35 -6.94
N LYS A 8 8.30 -7.17 -8.03
CA LYS A 8 9.53 -6.39 -8.06
C LYS A 8 9.30 -4.91 -7.78
N ASP A 9 10.36 -4.25 -7.34
CA ASP A 9 10.39 -2.81 -7.18
C ASP A 9 10.27 -2.11 -8.53
N ILE A 10 9.65 -0.94 -8.52
CA ILE A 10 9.71 0.03 -9.62
C ILE A 10 10.55 1.19 -9.14
N LEU A 11 11.54 1.57 -9.92
CA LEU A 11 12.50 2.64 -9.65
C LEU A 11 12.39 3.73 -10.72
N ASP A 12 12.77 4.94 -10.37
CA ASP A 12 13.01 6.01 -11.33
C ASP A 12 14.37 5.84 -12.03
N ARG A 13 14.72 6.76 -12.92
CA ARG A 13 16.01 6.73 -13.66
C ARG A 13 17.23 6.81 -12.75
N ASN A 14 17.11 7.38 -11.56
CA ASN A 14 18.18 7.57 -10.58
C ASN A 14 18.22 6.47 -9.51
N GLY A 15 17.34 5.45 -9.61
CA GLY A 15 17.22 4.38 -8.62
C GLY A 15 16.37 4.74 -7.41
N ILE A 16 15.65 5.87 -7.44
CA ILE A 16 14.71 6.25 -6.38
C ILE A 16 13.48 5.33 -6.44
N LEU A 17 13.04 4.87 -5.28
CA LEU A 17 11.96 3.89 -5.15
C LEU A 17 10.60 4.52 -5.45
N ILE A 18 9.93 4.06 -6.51
CA ILE A 18 8.56 4.46 -6.87
C ILE A 18 7.52 3.52 -6.26
N SER A 19 7.75 2.21 -6.31
CA SER A 19 6.88 1.26 -5.62
C SER A 19 7.60 -0.01 -5.19
N ARG A 20 7.14 -0.59 -4.05
CA ARG A 20 7.73 -1.79 -3.43
C ARG A 20 6.66 -2.62 -2.72
N ASN A 21 6.88 -3.94 -2.68
CA ASN A 21 6.15 -4.80 -1.78
C ASN A 21 6.77 -4.82 -0.39
N ILE A 22 5.93 -4.66 0.62
CA ILE A 22 6.30 -4.83 2.04
C ILE A 22 5.43 -5.90 2.68
N THR A 23 5.95 -6.55 3.71
CA THR A 23 5.13 -7.45 4.53
C THR A 23 4.31 -6.62 5.51
N ALA A 24 3.00 -6.64 5.33
CA ALA A 24 2.03 -6.06 6.24
C ALA A 24 1.24 -7.17 6.95
N TYR A 25 0.40 -6.81 7.90
CA TYR A 25 -0.30 -7.78 8.74
C TYR A 25 -1.78 -7.45 8.88
N HIS A 26 -2.59 -8.50 8.87
CA HIS A 26 -3.95 -8.47 9.39
C HIS A 26 -3.95 -8.93 10.84
N ALA A 27 -4.85 -8.41 11.67
CA ALA A 27 -5.15 -9.01 12.96
C ALA A 27 -6.43 -9.83 12.84
N ALA A 28 -6.35 -11.09 13.18
CA ALA A 28 -7.49 -11.99 13.30
C ALA A 28 -7.61 -12.49 14.74
N VAL A 29 -8.77 -12.98 15.11
CA VAL A 29 -9.03 -13.55 16.42
C VAL A 29 -9.44 -15.02 16.28
N LYS A 30 -8.72 -15.89 16.99
CA LYS A 30 -9.12 -17.27 17.22
C LYS A 30 -9.76 -17.35 18.60
N THR A 31 -11.09 -17.39 18.65
CA THR A 31 -11.88 -17.24 19.88
C THR A 31 -11.62 -18.33 20.90
N SER A 32 -11.27 -19.55 20.46
CA SER A 32 -10.90 -20.66 21.35
C SER A 32 -9.65 -20.39 22.22
N LEU A 33 -8.82 -19.41 21.85
CA LEU A 33 -7.62 -19.02 22.59
C LEU A 33 -7.84 -17.79 23.48
N VAL A 34 -9.03 -17.20 23.43
CA VAL A 34 -9.42 -16.04 24.27
C VAL A 34 -9.98 -16.57 25.60
N LYS A 35 -9.24 -16.45 26.69
CA LYS A 35 -9.64 -16.93 28.01
C LYS A 35 -10.74 -16.11 28.65
N ASP A 36 -10.63 -14.79 28.61
CA ASP A 36 -11.56 -13.83 29.18
C ASP A 36 -12.04 -12.85 28.11
N LYS A 37 -13.23 -13.10 27.56
CA LYS A 37 -13.83 -12.28 26.49
C LYS A 37 -14.09 -10.84 26.91
N LYS A 38 -14.47 -10.59 28.19
CA LYS A 38 -14.73 -9.23 28.67
C LYS A 38 -13.44 -8.43 28.76
N LYS A 39 -12.41 -8.99 29.38
CA LYS A 39 -11.07 -8.37 29.49
C LYS A 39 -10.43 -8.16 28.12
N PHE A 40 -10.54 -9.14 27.23
CA PHE A 40 -10.08 -9.05 25.84
C PHE A 40 -10.72 -7.86 25.12
N LEU A 41 -12.03 -7.71 25.21
CA LEU A 41 -12.78 -6.62 24.58
C LEU A 41 -12.29 -5.25 25.05
N VAL A 42 -12.09 -5.06 26.37
CA VAL A 42 -11.58 -3.81 26.93
C VAL A 42 -10.19 -3.50 26.41
N LYS A 43 -9.25 -4.47 26.44
CA LYS A 43 -7.88 -4.30 25.97
C LYS A 43 -7.83 -3.94 24.49
N VAL A 44 -8.59 -4.66 23.66
CA VAL A 44 -8.60 -4.40 22.21
C VAL A 44 -9.18 -3.01 21.91
N LYS A 45 -10.20 -2.57 22.62
CA LYS A 45 -10.77 -1.22 22.45
C LYS A 45 -9.83 -0.10 22.85
N LEU A 46 -8.90 -0.33 23.77
CA LEU A 46 -7.84 0.65 24.09
C LEU A 46 -6.87 0.87 22.92
N VAL A 47 -6.62 -0.17 22.13
CA VAL A 47 -5.70 -0.09 20.96
C VAL A 47 -6.44 0.31 19.69
N LEU A 48 -7.65 -0.18 19.50
CA LEU A 48 -8.47 0.05 18.31
C LEU A 48 -9.82 0.64 18.72
N PRO A 49 -9.87 1.92 19.11
CA PRO A 49 -11.09 2.57 19.61
C PRO A 49 -12.20 2.67 18.56
N GLU A 50 -11.86 2.62 17.27
CA GLU A 50 -12.80 2.67 16.15
C GLU A 50 -13.68 1.43 16.01
N LEU A 51 -13.30 0.29 16.60
CA LEU A 51 -14.07 -0.94 16.46
C LEU A 51 -15.41 -0.86 17.20
N SER A 52 -16.48 -1.34 16.59
CA SER A 52 -17.79 -1.45 17.25
C SER A 52 -17.74 -2.49 18.36
N THR A 53 -18.05 -2.05 19.59
CA THR A 53 -18.11 -2.93 20.77
C THR A 53 -19.18 -4.01 20.61
N GLN A 54 -20.33 -3.65 20.03
CA GLN A 54 -21.44 -4.59 19.81
C GLN A 54 -21.05 -5.69 18.82
N LYS A 55 -20.47 -5.28 17.68
CA LYS A 55 -19.99 -6.24 16.68
C LYS A 55 -18.91 -7.14 17.24
N LEU A 56 -17.89 -6.59 17.92
CA LEU A 56 -16.81 -7.37 18.51
C LEU A 56 -17.32 -8.38 19.56
N ARG A 57 -18.32 -7.99 20.37
CA ARG A 57 -18.95 -8.90 21.35
C ARG A 57 -19.71 -10.02 20.67
N LYS A 58 -20.43 -9.72 19.57
CA LYS A 58 -21.13 -10.72 18.76
C LYS A 58 -20.14 -11.72 18.16
N ASP A 59 -19.13 -11.22 17.44
CA ASP A 59 -18.12 -12.05 16.77
C ASP A 59 -17.38 -12.96 17.78
N LEU A 60 -17.03 -12.45 18.97
CA LEU A 60 -16.41 -13.23 20.04
C LEU A 60 -17.28 -14.39 20.56
N ASN A 61 -18.60 -14.28 20.42
CA ASN A 61 -19.52 -15.31 20.93
C ASN A 61 -19.96 -16.31 19.85
N GLU A 62 -20.10 -15.85 18.61
CA GLU A 62 -20.67 -16.60 17.51
C GLU A 62 -19.62 -17.20 16.56
N GLU A 63 -18.49 -16.49 16.39
CA GLU A 63 -17.48 -16.89 15.41
C GLU A 63 -16.34 -17.67 16.07
N LYS A 64 -15.84 -18.68 15.35
CA LYS A 64 -14.62 -19.41 15.75
C LYS A 64 -13.35 -18.63 15.38
N TYR A 65 -13.42 -17.89 14.28
CA TYR A 65 -12.33 -17.11 13.71
C TYR A 65 -12.88 -15.91 12.94
N PHE A 66 -12.38 -14.72 13.21
CA PHE A 66 -12.79 -13.50 12.50
C PHE A 66 -11.64 -12.48 12.43
N TYR A 67 -11.70 -11.58 11.44
CA TYR A 67 -10.76 -10.48 11.34
C TYR A 67 -11.14 -9.35 12.28
N LEU A 68 -10.21 -9.01 13.17
CA LEU A 68 -10.31 -7.86 14.06
C LEU A 68 -10.12 -6.57 13.27
N LYS A 69 -9.02 -6.51 12.51
CA LYS A 69 -8.70 -5.42 11.58
C LYS A 69 -7.80 -5.92 10.47
N LYS A 70 -8.16 -5.59 9.24
CA LYS A 70 -7.31 -5.79 8.07
C LYS A 70 -6.34 -4.60 7.93
N ARG A 71 -5.13 -4.86 7.43
CA ARG A 71 -4.08 -3.85 7.17
C ARG A 71 -3.76 -3.00 8.41
N LEU A 72 -3.08 -3.62 9.36
CA LEU A 72 -2.58 -2.92 10.55
C LEU A 72 -1.45 -1.96 10.19
N SER A 73 -1.42 -0.80 10.82
CA SER A 73 -0.20 -0.01 10.91
C SER A 73 0.83 -0.70 11.82
N ASN A 74 2.10 -0.35 11.70
CA ASN A 74 3.16 -0.88 12.57
C ASN A 74 2.91 -0.57 14.05
N ASP A 75 2.41 0.63 14.35
CA ASP A 75 2.04 1.05 15.69
C ASP A 75 0.89 0.19 16.26
N GLN A 76 -0.18 0.00 15.47
CA GLN A 76 -1.30 -0.86 15.87
C GLN A 76 -0.87 -2.31 16.10
N LYS A 77 -0.02 -2.86 15.20
CA LYS A 77 0.53 -4.21 15.37
C LYS A 77 1.32 -4.32 16.68
N SER A 78 2.21 -3.37 16.94
CA SER A 78 3.06 -3.36 18.15
C SER A 78 2.21 -3.25 19.43
N LYS A 79 1.20 -2.37 19.44
CA LYS A 79 0.28 -2.22 20.56
C LYS A 79 -0.57 -3.47 20.79
N LEU A 80 -1.11 -4.10 19.73
CA LEU A 80 -1.85 -5.35 19.86
C LEU A 80 -0.96 -6.50 20.34
N TRP A 81 0.28 -6.56 19.86
CA TRP A 81 1.26 -7.55 20.31
C TRP A 81 1.55 -7.42 21.81
N SER A 82 1.75 -6.19 22.29
CA SER A 82 2.05 -5.92 23.71
C SER A 82 0.89 -6.25 24.66
N LEU A 83 -0.35 -6.46 24.16
CA LEU A 83 -1.45 -6.95 24.99
C LEU A 83 -1.23 -8.38 25.51
N GLY A 84 -0.34 -9.16 24.88
CA GLY A 84 -0.05 -10.55 25.25
C GLY A 84 -1.22 -11.52 25.10
N GLU A 85 -2.23 -11.16 24.27
CA GLU A 85 -3.43 -11.97 24.06
C GLU A 85 -3.19 -13.06 23.03
N LYS A 86 -3.13 -14.32 23.48
CA LYS A 86 -2.88 -15.49 22.61
C LYS A 86 -3.95 -15.70 21.55
N GLY A 87 -5.13 -15.13 21.75
CA GLY A 87 -6.23 -15.18 20.78
C GLY A 87 -6.03 -14.29 19.56
N ILE A 88 -5.09 -13.34 19.59
CA ILE A 88 -4.81 -12.47 18.44
C ILE A 88 -3.77 -13.17 17.55
N ILE A 89 -4.14 -13.40 16.30
CA ILE A 89 -3.30 -13.99 15.26
C ILE A 89 -2.93 -12.89 14.26
N PHE A 90 -1.63 -12.76 13.98
CA PHE A 90 -1.13 -11.83 12.97
C PHE A 90 -0.86 -12.58 11.68
N GLU A 91 -1.69 -12.33 10.67
CA GLU A 91 -1.55 -12.94 9.34
C GLU A 91 -0.74 -12.03 8.42
N PRO A 92 0.46 -12.47 7.97
CA PRO A 92 1.25 -11.69 7.04
C PRO A 92 0.62 -11.70 5.64
N PHE A 93 0.67 -10.56 4.97
CA PHE A 93 0.34 -10.44 3.55
C PHE A 93 1.30 -9.45 2.87
N GLN A 94 1.36 -9.50 1.54
CA GLN A 94 2.16 -8.56 0.76
C GLN A 94 1.32 -7.33 0.41
N ALA A 95 1.78 -6.18 0.87
CA ALA A 95 1.19 -4.88 0.54
C ALA A 95 2.10 -4.13 -0.43
N ARG A 96 1.53 -3.61 -1.52
CA ARG A 96 2.22 -2.69 -2.42
C ARG A 96 2.19 -1.30 -1.83
N VAL A 97 3.33 -0.66 -1.71
CA VAL A 97 3.44 0.73 -1.22
C VAL A 97 4.02 1.62 -2.30
N TYR A 98 3.55 2.85 -2.30
CA TYR A 98 3.95 3.92 -3.21
C TYR A 98 4.43 5.10 -2.36
N PRO A 99 5.76 5.22 -2.08
CA PRO A 99 6.30 6.18 -1.10
C PRO A 99 6.01 7.63 -1.44
N HIS A 100 5.83 7.96 -2.73
CA HIS A 100 5.57 9.32 -3.20
C HIS A 100 4.08 9.64 -3.38
N SER A 101 3.20 8.88 -2.71
CA SER A 101 1.74 9.09 -2.74
C SER A 101 1.19 9.17 -4.17
N ASP A 102 0.62 10.31 -4.54
CA ASP A 102 -0.06 10.56 -5.81
C ASP A 102 0.86 11.02 -6.96
N LEU A 103 2.15 11.31 -6.66
CA LEU A 103 3.10 11.86 -7.62
C LEU A 103 3.19 11.05 -8.92
N TYR A 104 2.96 9.75 -8.85
CA TYR A 104 3.05 8.81 -9.97
C TYR A 104 1.74 8.11 -10.32
N SER A 105 0.62 8.49 -9.69
CA SER A 105 -0.63 7.74 -9.78
C SER A 105 -1.13 7.53 -11.22
N HIS A 106 -1.00 8.53 -12.08
CA HIS A 106 -1.42 8.47 -13.48
C HIS A 106 -0.50 7.62 -14.37
N VAL A 107 0.79 7.47 -14.00
CA VAL A 107 1.76 6.69 -14.77
C VAL A 107 1.85 5.27 -14.25
N VAL A 108 2.11 5.14 -12.96
CA VAL A 108 2.39 3.83 -12.34
C VAL A 108 1.11 3.01 -12.18
N GLY A 109 0.00 3.67 -11.88
CA GLY A 109 -1.27 2.99 -11.63
C GLY A 109 -1.28 2.24 -10.30
N GLN A 110 -2.04 1.15 -10.25
CA GLN A 110 -2.26 0.41 -9.01
C GLN A 110 -2.48 -1.08 -9.25
N ILE A 111 -2.41 -1.86 -8.16
CA ILE A 111 -2.70 -3.29 -8.14
C ILE A 111 -4.02 -3.57 -7.39
N ASP A 112 -4.60 -4.73 -7.63
CA ASP A 112 -5.73 -5.25 -6.86
C ASP A 112 -5.29 -5.99 -5.57
N TYR A 113 -6.27 -6.56 -4.87
CA TYR A 113 -6.02 -7.33 -3.63
C TYR A 113 -5.25 -8.63 -3.86
N ASP A 114 -5.33 -9.20 -5.07
CA ASP A 114 -4.67 -10.44 -5.47
C ASP A 114 -3.30 -10.17 -6.09
N ASN A 115 -2.80 -8.92 -6.00
CA ASN A 115 -1.50 -8.49 -6.50
C ASN A 115 -1.40 -8.49 -8.04
N TYR A 116 -2.52 -8.29 -8.76
CA TYR A 116 -2.53 -8.06 -10.20
C TYR A 116 -2.55 -6.57 -10.51
N GLY A 117 -1.75 -6.17 -11.51
CA GLY A 117 -1.76 -4.79 -12.01
C GLY A 117 -3.07 -4.49 -12.74
N ILE A 118 -3.82 -3.47 -12.28
CA ILE A 118 -5.10 -3.08 -12.89
C ILE A 118 -5.02 -1.84 -13.76
N SER A 119 -3.97 -1.03 -13.58
CA SER A 119 -3.75 0.18 -14.40
C SER A 119 -2.27 0.52 -14.54
N GLY A 120 -1.94 1.40 -15.48
CA GLY A 120 -0.62 2.00 -15.68
C GLY A 120 0.51 1.00 -15.91
N VAL A 121 1.69 1.36 -15.47
CA VAL A 121 2.93 0.55 -15.53
C VAL A 121 2.75 -0.77 -14.79
N GLU A 122 2.05 -0.76 -13.64
CA GLU A 122 1.76 -1.97 -12.88
C GLU A 122 1.00 -3.01 -13.71
N LYS A 123 0.04 -2.59 -14.53
CA LYS A 123 -0.71 -3.48 -15.44
C LYS A 123 0.13 -3.89 -16.64
N HIS A 124 0.76 -2.94 -17.30
CA HIS A 124 1.50 -3.20 -18.53
C HIS A 124 2.66 -4.18 -18.30
N TYR A 125 3.38 -4.02 -17.20
CA TYR A 125 4.52 -4.86 -16.81
C TYR A 125 4.16 -5.94 -15.78
N ASP A 126 2.88 -6.32 -15.62
CA ASP A 126 2.44 -7.28 -14.59
C ASP A 126 3.21 -8.59 -14.65
N TYR A 127 3.40 -9.15 -15.85
CA TYR A 127 4.15 -10.38 -16.06
C TYR A 127 5.63 -10.24 -15.65
N PHE A 128 6.29 -9.16 -16.10
CA PHE A 128 7.69 -8.87 -15.74
C PHE A 128 7.86 -8.69 -14.22
N LEU A 129 6.96 -7.92 -13.61
CA LEU A 129 7.03 -7.62 -12.18
C LEU A 129 6.82 -8.85 -11.29
N LYS A 130 6.14 -9.88 -11.79
CA LYS A 130 5.89 -11.15 -11.09
C LYS A 130 6.85 -12.28 -11.46
N ASP A 131 7.70 -12.11 -12.46
CA ASP A 131 8.61 -13.14 -12.91
C ASP A 131 9.64 -13.50 -11.84
N ILE A 132 9.55 -14.71 -11.30
CA ILE A 132 10.44 -15.23 -10.24
C ILE A 132 11.87 -15.52 -10.72
N ASN A 133 12.06 -15.66 -12.02
CA ASN A 133 13.36 -15.97 -12.61
C ASN A 133 14.21 -14.72 -12.84
N ASN A 134 13.61 -13.56 -12.78
CA ASN A 134 14.28 -12.28 -12.94
C ASN A 134 14.20 -11.48 -11.64
N ASN A 135 15.33 -11.15 -11.02
CA ASN A 135 15.38 -10.39 -9.76
C ASN A 135 15.63 -8.88 -9.97
N LYS A 136 15.73 -8.42 -11.22
CA LYS A 136 16.01 -7.01 -11.50
C LYS A 136 14.75 -6.16 -11.29
N PRO A 137 14.85 -4.98 -10.67
CA PRO A 137 13.74 -4.03 -10.58
C PRO A 137 13.37 -3.51 -11.98
N LEU A 138 12.16 -2.99 -12.11
CA LEU A 138 11.77 -2.23 -13.29
C LEU A 138 12.24 -0.79 -13.12
N GLN A 139 13.11 -0.32 -14.00
CA GLN A 139 13.57 1.07 -14.01
C GLN A 139 12.82 1.85 -15.08
N LEU A 140 12.25 2.99 -14.68
CA LEU A 140 11.57 3.92 -15.57
C LEU A 140 12.49 5.08 -15.96
N SER A 141 12.17 5.76 -17.05
CA SER A 141 12.85 6.99 -17.49
C SER A 141 12.48 8.23 -16.66
N LEU A 142 11.44 8.15 -15.82
CA LEU A 142 10.97 9.25 -14.99
C LEU A 142 12.02 9.69 -13.96
N ASP A 143 12.05 10.99 -13.65
CA ASP A 143 12.90 11.58 -12.63
C ASP A 143 12.04 12.12 -11.49
N THR A 144 12.24 11.60 -10.29
CA THR A 144 11.43 11.94 -9.10
C THR A 144 11.53 13.43 -8.74
N ASN A 145 12.73 14.01 -8.85
CA ASN A 145 12.94 15.42 -8.49
C ASN A 145 12.26 16.34 -9.50
N VAL A 146 12.42 16.04 -10.80
CA VAL A 146 11.76 16.78 -11.87
C VAL A 146 10.25 16.66 -11.79
N GLN A 147 9.76 15.44 -11.53
CA GLN A 147 8.34 15.16 -11.33
C GLN A 147 7.74 16.02 -10.20
N PHE A 148 8.45 16.10 -9.06
CA PHE A 148 8.03 16.90 -7.92
C PHE A 148 7.99 18.40 -8.23
N VAL A 149 9.05 18.93 -8.84
CA VAL A 149 9.12 20.36 -9.22
C VAL A 149 7.98 20.72 -10.18
N ILE A 150 7.79 19.94 -11.24
CA ILE A 150 6.73 20.20 -12.22
C ILE A 150 5.34 20.10 -11.60
N LYS A 151 5.12 19.15 -10.69
CA LYS A 151 3.85 19.05 -9.95
C LYS A 151 3.58 20.31 -9.14
N THR A 152 4.57 20.79 -8.38
CA THR A 152 4.46 21.98 -7.56
C THR A 152 4.15 23.24 -8.39
N GLU A 153 4.86 23.41 -9.51
CA GLU A 153 4.62 24.55 -10.41
C GLU A 153 3.26 24.49 -11.10
N LEU A 154 2.81 23.28 -11.43
CA LEU A 154 1.49 23.08 -12.00
C LEU A 154 0.38 23.38 -10.98
N GLU A 155 0.53 22.96 -9.72
CA GLU A 155 -0.39 23.28 -8.62
C GLU A 155 -0.47 24.80 -8.41
N ASN A 156 0.67 25.48 -8.35
CA ASN A 156 0.72 26.94 -8.25
C ASN A 156 0.02 27.64 -9.43
N SER A 157 0.23 27.12 -10.63
CA SER A 157 -0.41 27.68 -11.84
C SER A 157 -1.93 27.49 -11.82
N LEU A 158 -2.43 26.33 -11.37
CA LEU A 158 -3.86 26.09 -11.20
C LEU A 158 -4.50 27.11 -10.25
N ASP A 159 -3.81 27.43 -9.15
CA ASP A 159 -4.29 28.40 -8.17
C ASP A 159 -4.30 29.83 -8.71
N VAL A 160 -3.24 30.23 -9.41
CA VAL A 160 -3.11 31.58 -9.99
C VAL A 160 -4.16 31.81 -11.08
N PHE A 161 -4.34 30.85 -12.00
CA PHE A 161 -5.24 30.99 -13.13
C PHE A 161 -6.66 30.49 -12.84
N LYS A 162 -6.95 30.01 -11.62
CA LYS A 162 -8.23 29.40 -11.24
C LYS A 162 -8.68 28.31 -12.23
N ALA A 163 -7.72 27.55 -12.74
CA ALA A 163 -7.98 26.49 -13.69
C ALA A 163 -8.60 25.25 -13.00
N LYS A 164 -9.40 24.48 -13.73
CA LYS A 164 -10.08 23.28 -13.22
C LYS A 164 -9.18 22.03 -13.22
N GLY A 165 -8.06 22.08 -13.91
CA GLY A 165 -7.10 21.00 -14.03
C GLY A 165 -5.98 21.40 -14.97
N GLY A 166 -4.91 20.63 -14.98
CA GLY A 166 -3.75 20.87 -15.83
C GLY A 166 -2.95 19.60 -16.01
N ALA A 167 -2.17 19.53 -17.07
CA ALA A 167 -1.23 18.45 -17.30
C ALA A 167 0.07 18.98 -17.85
N SER A 168 1.15 18.28 -17.55
CA SER A 168 2.48 18.59 -18.07
C SER A 168 3.18 17.30 -18.47
N LEU A 169 3.90 17.37 -19.60
CA LEU A 169 4.78 16.32 -20.07
C LEU A 169 6.14 16.92 -20.40
N LEU A 170 7.21 16.36 -19.84
CA LEU A 170 8.57 16.66 -20.19
C LEU A 170 9.21 15.44 -20.83
N MET A 171 9.72 15.58 -22.03
CA MET A 171 10.36 14.53 -22.82
C MET A 171 11.74 14.98 -23.30
N ASP A 172 12.69 14.08 -23.27
CA ASP A 172 13.99 14.26 -23.89
C ASP A 172 13.81 14.21 -25.42
N ALA A 173 14.20 15.28 -26.12
CA ALA A 173 14.00 15.42 -27.55
C ALA A 173 14.93 14.52 -28.39
N ASP A 174 16.08 14.11 -27.83
CA ASP A 174 17.08 13.31 -28.54
C ASP A 174 16.74 11.81 -28.57
N ASN A 175 16.14 11.30 -27.48
CA ASN A 175 15.91 9.86 -27.33
C ASN A 175 14.43 9.49 -27.11
N GLY A 176 13.54 10.49 -26.88
CA GLY A 176 12.11 10.28 -26.65
C GLY A 176 11.74 9.78 -25.27
N GLU A 177 12.67 9.76 -24.31
CA GLU A 177 12.37 9.36 -22.93
C GLU A 177 11.47 10.37 -22.22
N ILE A 178 10.41 9.88 -21.60
CA ILE A 178 9.55 10.70 -20.75
C ILE A 178 10.22 10.87 -19.39
N ILE A 179 10.60 12.11 -19.06
CA ILE A 179 11.27 12.48 -17.81
C ILE A 179 10.24 12.82 -16.72
N SER A 180 9.12 13.44 -17.12
CA SER A 180 8.02 13.77 -16.23
C SER A 180 6.69 13.72 -16.95
N LEU A 181 5.66 13.23 -16.25
CA LEU A 181 4.27 13.23 -16.69
C LEU A 181 3.35 13.45 -15.49
N ILE A 182 2.71 14.61 -15.44
CA ILE A 182 1.81 15.03 -14.36
C ILE A 182 0.43 15.36 -14.94
N SER A 183 -0.61 14.99 -14.22
CA SER A 183 -1.99 15.42 -14.45
C SER A 183 -2.64 15.71 -13.09
N LEU A 184 -3.29 16.87 -12.99
CA LEU A 184 -3.96 17.39 -11.79
C LEU A 184 -5.42 17.73 -12.10
#